data_5d6631570ec9f6d4674e93e3e9ea40ac
#
_entry.id   5d6631570ec9f6d4674e93e3e9ea40ac
#
_cell.length_a   1.000
_cell.length_b   1.000
_cell.length_c   1.000
_cell.angle_alpha   90.00
_cell.angle_beta   90.00
_cell.angle_gamma   90.00
#
_symmetry.space_group_name_H-M   'P 1'
#
loop_
_entity.id
_entity.type
_entity.pdbx_description
1 polymer ?
#
loop_
_entity_poly.entity_id
_entity_poly.type
_entity_poly.pdbx_seq_one_letter_code
_entity_poly.pdbx_strand_id
1 'polypeptide(L)'
;MPVYNECSRDVFANLLAMADDLDKTGQGKAFDMFVLSDTTNPKLWVEEERCWLEAKKLMPKTINLYYRRRAKNTARKSGNIEDFCVKWGCYYDFMIVLDADSLMNGKTMLKMAQLMENNQHTGIIQAPPMTVGGHTLFARMQQFAGKVYGPIVAAGLAYWQVGDSNYWGHNAIIRVKAFMECCGLPVLEGKAPFGGHILSHDFVEAALIRRGGWSAWLLPELKGSYEGPPPTMIDFAGRDRRWCQGNMQHIKILLSKHLHPVSRIHFTIGIMSYLSSPIWLCFLLVGLAIALGRVIFPPVYFPEVHTLFPTWPIFDKIGTIALFVLSMFMLIFPKFLGLIIYYINEKKTRGAFKSMLAEIVMSALSAPIMMMFQSKFVLEIFTGHAVGWSTQNRGDRGTSCKEAFQRHIWHTVLGIVTTIVVALYARQLFWWMLPITVGLMFSIPISMLTSRVSAGRWAKTVSYTHLRAHETSQDL
;
A
#
# COMPACT_ATOMS: atom_id res chain seq x y z
N MET A 1 11.44 -12.84 -10.55
CA MET A 1 10.02 -12.40 -10.57
C MET A 1 9.13 -13.57 -10.17
N PRO A 2 8.60 -13.64 -8.95
CA PRO A 2 7.60 -14.63 -8.55
C PRO A 2 6.24 -14.33 -9.21
N VAL A 3 5.57 -15.36 -9.75
CA VAL A 3 4.26 -15.25 -10.41
C VAL A 3 3.28 -16.30 -9.87
N TYR A 4 1.99 -15.94 -9.79
CA TYR A 4 0.92 -16.84 -9.32
C TYR A 4 -0.40 -16.51 -10.00
N ASN A 5 -0.81 -17.32 -10.98
CA ASN A 5 -2.06 -17.16 -11.75
C ASN A 5 -2.23 -15.75 -12.34
N GLU A 6 -1.15 -15.15 -12.84
CA GLU A 6 -1.14 -13.82 -13.46
C GLU A 6 -1.38 -13.90 -15.00
N CYS A 7 -1.54 -12.75 -15.64
CA CYS A 7 -1.58 -12.66 -17.09
C CYS A 7 -0.17 -12.89 -17.67
N SER A 8 0.07 -14.06 -18.25
CA SER A 8 1.41 -14.45 -18.74
C SER A 8 1.95 -13.47 -19.78
N ARG A 9 1.10 -12.96 -20.68
CA ARG A 9 1.51 -12.02 -21.73
C ARG A 9 2.07 -10.73 -21.15
N ASP A 10 1.41 -10.16 -20.17
CA ASP A 10 1.84 -8.90 -19.54
C ASP A 10 3.16 -9.10 -18.78
N VAL A 11 3.28 -10.22 -18.04
CA VAL A 11 4.51 -10.57 -17.32
C VAL A 11 5.71 -10.67 -18.25
N PHE A 12 5.59 -11.44 -19.35
CA PHE A 12 6.71 -11.63 -20.28
C PHE A 12 6.98 -10.40 -21.15
N ALA A 13 5.95 -9.60 -21.49
CA ALA A 13 6.13 -8.32 -22.16
C ALA A 13 6.92 -7.33 -21.31
N ASN A 14 6.58 -7.23 -20.02
CA ASN A 14 7.32 -6.39 -19.06
C ASN A 14 8.77 -6.85 -18.91
N LEU A 15 9.01 -8.17 -18.84
CA LEU A 15 10.38 -8.71 -18.77
C LEU A 15 11.20 -8.40 -20.01
N LEU A 16 10.61 -8.53 -21.20
CA LEU A 16 11.28 -8.19 -22.46
C LEU A 16 11.63 -6.70 -22.52
N ALA A 17 10.70 -5.81 -22.14
CA ALA A 17 10.96 -4.37 -22.12
C ALA A 17 12.09 -4.01 -21.15
N MET A 18 12.11 -4.63 -19.96
CA MET A 18 13.20 -4.45 -18.99
C MET A 18 14.53 -5.00 -19.48
N ALA A 19 14.52 -6.14 -20.19
CA ALA A 19 15.70 -6.75 -20.76
C ALA A 19 16.33 -5.87 -21.85
N ASP A 20 15.50 -5.37 -22.77
CA ASP A 20 15.95 -4.46 -23.83
C ASP A 20 16.56 -3.16 -23.28
N ASP A 21 15.95 -2.59 -22.24
CA ASP A 21 16.46 -1.39 -21.60
C ASP A 21 17.78 -1.65 -20.83
N LEU A 22 17.87 -2.82 -20.19
CA LEU A 22 19.08 -3.25 -19.50
C LEU A 22 20.24 -3.54 -20.50
N ASP A 23 19.95 -4.17 -21.64
CA ASP A 23 20.95 -4.44 -22.68
C ASP A 23 21.55 -3.16 -23.25
N LYS A 24 20.73 -2.10 -23.42
CA LYS A 24 21.17 -0.76 -23.85
C LYS A 24 22.20 -0.13 -22.89
N THR A 25 22.30 -0.60 -21.65
CA THR A 25 23.35 -0.14 -20.71
C THR A 25 24.73 -0.72 -21.02
N GLY A 26 24.83 -1.73 -21.91
CA GLY A 26 26.05 -2.46 -22.22
C GLY A 26 26.48 -3.47 -21.16
N GLN A 27 25.71 -3.64 -20.08
CA GLN A 27 26.02 -4.54 -18.96
C GLN A 27 25.04 -5.71 -18.84
N GLY A 28 24.28 -6.02 -19.89
CA GLY A 28 23.28 -7.10 -19.89
C GLY A 28 23.84 -8.46 -19.45
N LYS A 29 25.10 -8.77 -19.79
CA LYS A 29 25.78 -10.04 -19.41
C LYS A 29 25.93 -10.28 -17.90
N ALA A 30 25.84 -9.23 -17.09
CA ALA A 30 25.89 -9.35 -15.63
C ALA A 30 24.55 -9.74 -14.99
N PHE A 31 23.50 -9.89 -15.81
CA PHE A 31 22.14 -10.15 -15.31
C PHE A 31 21.49 -11.35 -15.99
N ASP A 32 20.82 -12.15 -15.18
CA ASP A 32 19.92 -13.21 -15.62
C ASP A 32 18.50 -12.90 -15.14
N MET A 33 17.48 -13.27 -15.91
CA MET A 33 16.09 -13.10 -15.55
C MET A 33 15.41 -14.42 -15.24
N PHE A 34 14.69 -14.48 -14.11
CA PHE A 34 14.00 -15.68 -13.65
C PHE A 34 12.51 -15.41 -13.46
N VAL A 35 11.67 -16.23 -14.07
CA VAL A 35 10.24 -16.34 -13.73
C VAL A 35 10.07 -17.52 -12.80
N LEU A 36 9.65 -17.23 -11.57
CA LEU A 36 9.47 -18.22 -10.50
C LEU A 36 7.97 -18.49 -10.33
N SER A 37 7.43 -19.46 -11.06
CA SER A 37 6.01 -19.73 -11.09
C SER A 37 5.55 -20.64 -9.94
N ASP A 38 4.48 -20.20 -9.27
CA ASP A 38 3.67 -20.97 -8.32
C ASP A 38 2.24 -21.20 -8.86
N THR A 39 2.03 -20.96 -10.16
CA THR A 39 0.73 -21.06 -10.82
C THR A 39 0.14 -22.45 -10.68
N THR A 40 -1.08 -22.52 -10.19
CA THR A 40 -1.82 -23.78 -9.95
C THR A 40 -2.86 -24.09 -11.00
N ASN A 41 -3.29 -23.06 -11.78
CA ASN A 41 -4.24 -23.26 -12.88
C ASN A 41 -3.55 -23.86 -14.10
N PRO A 42 -3.94 -25.09 -14.56
CA PRO A 42 -3.29 -25.77 -15.68
C PRO A 42 -3.31 -24.96 -16.98
N LYS A 43 -4.39 -24.25 -17.26
CA LYS A 43 -4.50 -23.41 -18.46
C LYS A 43 -3.50 -22.26 -18.45
N LEU A 44 -3.29 -21.64 -17.29
CA LEU A 44 -2.38 -20.51 -17.15
C LEU A 44 -0.92 -20.95 -17.19
N TRP A 45 -0.54 -22.08 -16.54
CA TRP A 45 0.85 -22.50 -16.60
C TRP A 45 1.31 -22.96 -18.02
N VAL A 46 0.40 -23.60 -18.80
CA VAL A 46 0.70 -23.92 -20.20
C VAL A 46 0.89 -22.64 -21.03
N GLU A 47 0.09 -21.61 -20.74
CA GLU A 47 0.27 -20.29 -21.38
C GLU A 47 1.57 -19.62 -20.91
N GLU A 48 1.95 -19.72 -19.64
CA GLU A 48 3.24 -19.24 -19.12
C GLU A 48 4.42 -19.91 -19.88
N GLU A 49 4.41 -21.23 -20.02
CA GLU A 49 5.46 -21.97 -20.75
C GLU A 49 5.54 -21.54 -22.21
N ARG A 50 4.39 -21.35 -22.88
CA ARG A 50 4.34 -20.85 -24.26
C ARG A 50 4.92 -19.43 -24.35
N CYS A 51 4.47 -18.51 -23.51
CA CYS A 51 4.97 -17.14 -23.48
C CYS A 51 6.47 -17.10 -23.13
N TRP A 52 6.96 -17.97 -22.25
CA TRP A 52 8.38 -18.10 -21.97
C TRP A 52 9.20 -18.52 -23.21
N LEU A 53 8.74 -19.52 -23.96
CA LEU A 53 9.41 -19.98 -25.18
C LEU A 53 9.44 -18.88 -26.25
N GLU A 54 8.37 -18.12 -26.40
CA GLU A 54 8.29 -16.98 -27.31
C GLU A 54 9.23 -15.84 -26.85
N ALA A 55 9.16 -15.46 -25.57
CA ALA A 55 10.00 -14.42 -25.00
C ALA A 55 11.49 -14.78 -25.09
N LYS A 56 11.87 -16.03 -24.85
CA LYS A 56 13.26 -16.49 -24.94
C LYS A 56 13.86 -16.29 -26.34
N LYS A 57 13.05 -16.34 -27.40
CA LYS A 57 13.51 -16.07 -28.78
C LYS A 57 13.74 -14.58 -29.04
N LEU A 58 13.01 -13.72 -28.31
CA LEU A 58 13.05 -12.27 -28.45
C LEU A 58 14.04 -11.60 -27.48
N MET A 59 14.54 -12.34 -26.48
CA MET A 59 15.51 -11.81 -25.49
C MET A 59 16.80 -11.33 -26.17
N PRO A 60 17.39 -10.23 -25.70
CA PRO A 60 18.76 -9.85 -26.05
C PRO A 60 19.74 -11.00 -25.78
N LYS A 61 20.68 -11.25 -26.68
CA LYS A 61 21.65 -12.36 -26.57
C LYS A 61 22.56 -12.29 -25.34
N THR A 62 22.60 -11.14 -24.69
CA THR A 62 23.41 -10.86 -23.52
C THR A 62 22.74 -11.32 -22.21
N ILE A 63 21.42 -11.53 -22.20
CA ILE A 63 20.63 -11.80 -21.02
C ILE A 63 19.94 -13.16 -21.16
N ASN A 64 20.08 -14.02 -20.16
CA ASN A 64 19.39 -15.31 -20.14
C ASN A 64 18.01 -15.17 -19.46
N LEU A 65 17.00 -15.85 -20.01
CA LEU A 65 15.67 -15.94 -19.43
C LEU A 65 15.38 -17.38 -19.01
N TYR A 66 15.18 -17.58 -17.72
CA TYR A 66 14.85 -18.86 -17.11
C TYR A 66 13.41 -18.87 -16.59
N TYR A 67 12.78 -20.04 -16.69
CA TYR A 67 11.44 -20.29 -16.15
C TYR A 67 11.51 -21.51 -15.23
N ARG A 68 10.95 -21.41 -14.05
CA ARG A 68 10.83 -22.51 -13.10
C ARG A 68 9.46 -22.50 -12.44
N ARG A 69 8.77 -23.62 -12.49
CA ARG A 69 7.51 -23.85 -11.77
C ARG A 69 7.70 -24.83 -10.62
N ARG A 70 7.16 -24.49 -9.43
CA ARG A 70 7.08 -25.39 -8.29
C ARG A 70 5.81 -26.22 -8.37
N ALA A 71 5.90 -27.50 -7.97
CA ALA A 71 4.74 -28.40 -7.85
C ALA A 71 3.87 -28.08 -6.63
N LYS A 72 4.48 -27.59 -5.55
CA LYS A 72 3.80 -27.22 -4.29
C LYS A 72 4.13 -25.77 -3.94
N ASN A 73 3.10 -24.95 -3.77
CA ASN A 73 3.22 -23.55 -3.36
C ASN A 73 3.34 -23.45 -1.82
N THR A 74 4.43 -23.96 -1.25
CA THR A 74 4.72 -23.89 0.19
C THR A 74 5.25 -22.51 0.53
N ALA A 75 4.75 -21.91 1.60
CA ALA A 75 5.10 -20.56 2.08
C ALA A 75 4.96 -19.45 1.01
N ARG A 76 4.24 -19.72 -0.08
CA ARG A 76 3.90 -18.72 -1.11
C ARG A 76 5.14 -17.99 -1.67
N LYS A 77 5.11 -16.63 -1.80
CA LYS A 77 6.19 -15.82 -2.36
C LYS A 77 7.51 -16.00 -1.61
N SER A 78 7.51 -15.94 -0.28
CA SER A 78 8.73 -16.12 0.52
C SER A 78 9.39 -17.48 0.30
N GLY A 79 8.61 -18.57 0.38
CA GLY A 79 9.13 -19.92 0.10
C GLY A 79 9.50 -20.12 -1.37
N ASN A 80 8.94 -19.34 -2.30
CA ASN A 80 9.33 -19.37 -3.70
C ASN A 80 10.73 -18.75 -3.92
N ILE A 81 11.00 -17.64 -3.25
CA ILE A 81 12.33 -16.98 -3.27
C ILE A 81 13.35 -17.82 -2.51
N GLU A 82 12.98 -18.39 -1.35
CA GLU A 82 13.83 -19.27 -0.57
C GLU A 82 14.26 -20.52 -1.39
N ASP A 83 13.31 -21.21 -2.04
CA ASP A 83 13.62 -22.36 -2.91
C ASP A 83 14.56 -22.00 -4.06
N PHE A 84 14.41 -20.80 -4.63
CA PHE A 84 15.34 -20.29 -5.62
C PHE A 84 16.73 -20.06 -5.04
N CYS A 85 16.85 -19.38 -3.91
CA CYS A 85 18.12 -19.08 -3.28
C CYS A 85 18.87 -20.36 -2.86
N VAL A 86 18.18 -21.35 -2.32
CA VAL A 86 18.78 -22.65 -1.94
C VAL A 86 19.33 -23.39 -3.14
N LYS A 87 18.65 -23.35 -4.30
CA LYS A 87 19.04 -24.13 -5.49
C LYS A 87 20.06 -23.43 -6.38
N TRP A 88 19.93 -22.12 -6.54
CA TRP A 88 20.70 -21.35 -7.52
C TRP A 88 21.35 -20.09 -6.92
N GLY A 89 21.04 -19.74 -5.67
CA GLY A 89 21.55 -18.51 -5.06
C GLY A 89 23.07 -18.45 -5.00
N CYS A 90 23.78 -19.58 -4.91
CA CYS A 90 25.25 -19.62 -4.90
C CYS A 90 25.90 -19.10 -6.19
N TYR A 91 25.16 -18.97 -7.28
CA TYR A 91 25.69 -18.43 -8.55
C TYR A 91 25.55 -16.91 -8.67
N TYR A 92 24.91 -16.25 -7.71
CA TYR A 92 24.57 -14.82 -7.77
C TYR A 92 24.97 -14.10 -6.49
N ASP A 93 25.61 -12.94 -6.62
CA ASP A 93 25.92 -12.06 -5.49
C ASP A 93 24.67 -11.30 -4.99
N PHE A 94 23.82 -10.91 -5.95
CA PHE A 94 22.63 -10.10 -5.70
C PHE A 94 21.39 -10.66 -6.42
N MET A 95 20.22 -10.36 -5.87
CA MET A 95 18.94 -10.59 -6.54
C MET A 95 18.07 -9.33 -6.51
N ILE A 96 17.49 -8.98 -7.65
CA ILE A 96 16.46 -7.93 -7.74
C ILE A 96 15.10 -8.63 -7.70
N VAL A 97 14.31 -8.36 -6.67
CA VAL A 97 12.96 -8.94 -6.50
C VAL A 97 11.94 -8.00 -7.12
N LEU A 98 11.18 -8.51 -8.09
CA LEU A 98 10.14 -7.79 -8.83
C LEU A 98 8.82 -8.55 -8.74
N ASP A 99 7.71 -7.86 -8.51
CA ASP A 99 6.37 -8.43 -8.64
C ASP A 99 5.96 -8.54 -10.12
N ALA A 100 4.90 -9.27 -10.41
CA ALA A 100 4.44 -9.52 -11.78
C ALA A 100 4.01 -8.25 -12.55
N ASP A 101 3.71 -7.16 -11.85
CA ASP A 101 3.37 -5.84 -12.38
C ASP A 101 4.49 -4.80 -12.21
N SER A 102 5.62 -5.20 -11.66
CA SER A 102 6.77 -4.31 -11.50
C SER A 102 7.46 -4.07 -12.84
N LEU A 103 7.83 -2.81 -13.06
CA LEU A 103 8.71 -2.39 -14.14
C LEU A 103 9.89 -1.63 -13.54
N MET A 104 11.09 -1.87 -14.03
CA MET A 104 12.29 -1.18 -13.59
C MET A 104 13.23 -0.89 -14.76
N ASN A 105 13.70 0.35 -14.86
CA ASN A 105 14.65 0.75 -15.91
C ASN A 105 15.99 0.03 -15.75
N GLY A 106 16.60 -0.34 -16.87
CA GLY A 106 17.92 -0.98 -16.89
C GLY A 106 19.02 -0.17 -16.18
N LYS A 107 18.99 1.16 -16.34
CA LYS A 107 19.90 2.07 -15.62
C LYS A 107 19.71 2.00 -14.10
N THR A 108 18.50 1.84 -13.63
CA THR A 108 18.19 1.72 -12.19
C THR A 108 18.68 0.37 -11.66
N MET A 109 18.42 -0.74 -12.37
CA MET A 109 18.93 -2.07 -12.02
C MET A 109 20.47 -2.06 -11.94
N LEU A 110 21.15 -1.52 -12.95
CA LEU A 110 22.60 -1.40 -12.95
C LEU A 110 23.11 -0.53 -11.80
N LYS A 111 22.49 0.62 -11.55
CA LYS A 111 22.88 1.51 -10.46
C LYS A 111 22.75 0.84 -9.09
N MET A 112 21.68 0.08 -8.88
CA MET A 112 21.46 -0.68 -7.64
C MET A 112 22.55 -1.75 -7.46
N ALA A 113 22.92 -2.48 -8.50
CA ALA A 113 24.01 -3.46 -8.47
C ALA A 113 25.35 -2.80 -8.12
N GLN A 114 25.70 -1.70 -8.80
CA GLN A 114 26.90 -0.92 -8.51
C GLN A 114 26.96 -0.39 -7.06
N LEU A 115 25.82 0.06 -6.52
CA LEU A 115 25.75 0.50 -5.13
C LEU A 115 25.97 -0.65 -4.16
N MET A 116 25.45 -1.84 -4.46
CA MET A 116 25.68 -3.04 -3.65
C MET A 116 27.14 -3.49 -3.70
N GLU A 117 27.81 -3.44 -4.86
CA GLU A 117 29.23 -3.76 -5.01
C GLU A 117 30.10 -2.83 -4.17
N ASN A 118 29.83 -1.53 -4.24
CA ASN A 118 30.61 -0.50 -3.53
C ASN A 118 30.33 -0.47 -2.01
N ASN A 119 29.26 -1.11 -1.52
CA ASN A 119 28.85 -1.08 -0.12
C ASN A 119 28.67 -2.52 0.41
N GLN A 120 29.77 -3.13 0.81
CA GLN A 120 29.85 -4.55 1.18
C GLN A 120 28.98 -4.93 2.39
N HIS A 121 28.68 -3.99 3.30
CA HIS A 121 27.82 -4.21 4.47
C HIS A 121 26.34 -3.94 4.22
N THR A 122 25.96 -3.63 2.99
CA THR A 122 24.56 -3.43 2.60
C THR A 122 23.92 -4.75 2.23
N GLY A 123 22.82 -5.09 2.91
CA GLY A 123 22.00 -6.26 2.64
C GLY A 123 20.85 -5.98 1.69
N ILE A 124 20.19 -4.80 1.79
CA ILE A 124 19.05 -4.39 0.97
C ILE A 124 19.19 -2.96 0.51
N ILE A 125 18.84 -2.69 -0.76
CA ILE A 125 18.54 -1.35 -1.27
C ILE A 125 17.13 -1.38 -1.87
N GLN A 126 16.22 -0.60 -1.31
CA GLN A 126 14.85 -0.41 -1.78
C GLN A 126 14.78 0.81 -2.68
N ALA A 127 14.32 0.64 -3.92
CA ALA A 127 13.90 1.74 -4.78
C ALA A 127 12.39 1.97 -4.59
N PRO A 128 11.94 3.21 -4.26
CA PRO A 128 10.52 3.48 -4.11
C PRO A 128 9.82 3.35 -5.47
N PRO A 129 8.80 2.46 -5.62
CA PRO A 129 8.08 2.33 -6.87
C PRO A 129 7.14 3.51 -7.06
N MET A 130 7.11 4.04 -8.29
CA MET A 130 6.14 5.04 -8.72
C MET A 130 4.92 4.34 -9.32
N THR A 131 3.73 4.72 -8.88
CA THR A 131 2.49 4.16 -9.40
C THR A 131 2.21 4.65 -10.83
N VAL A 132 2.03 3.74 -11.80
CA VAL A 132 1.80 4.04 -13.22
C VAL A 132 0.67 3.18 -13.80
N GLY A 133 0.21 3.50 -15.00
CA GLY A 133 -0.79 2.70 -15.72
C GLY A 133 -2.22 2.79 -15.16
N GLY A 134 -2.53 3.78 -14.33
CA GLY A 134 -3.87 4.00 -13.79
C GLY A 134 -4.85 4.56 -14.83
N HIS A 135 -5.93 3.84 -15.14
CA HIS A 135 -6.95 4.28 -16.11
C HIS A 135 -8.28 4.66 -15.46
N THR A 136 -8.67 4.02 -14.37
CA THR A 136 -9.85 4.39 -13.59
C THR A 136 -9.62 5.69 -12.81
N LEU A 137 -10.67 6.36 -12.38
CA LEU A 137 -10.51 7.56 -11.54
C LEU A 137 -9.79 7.25 -10.23
N PHE A 138 -10.11 6.11 -9.59
CA PHE A 138 -9.46 5.67 -8.34
C PHE A 138 -7.96 5.41 -8.53
N ALA A 139 -7.58 4.68 -9.57
CA ALA A 139 -6.18 4.39 -9.88
C ALA A 139 -5.40 5.68 -10.22
N ARG A 140 -6.00 6.63 -10.97
CA ARG A 140 -5.39 7.93 -11.28
C ARG A 140 -5.17 8.81 -10.06
N MET A 141 -6.08 8.76 -9.10
CA MET A 141 -5.87 9.47 -7.83
C MET A 141 -4.67 8.93 -7.06
N GLN A 142 -4.51 7.59 -6.99
CA GLN A 142 -3.34 6.96 -6.39
C GLN A 142 -2.06 7.34 -7.14
N GLN A 143 -2.09 7.30 -8.47
CA GLN A 143 -0.97 7.70 -9.32
C GLN A 143 -0.59 9.17 -9.10
N PHE A 144 -1.55 10.08 -9.01
CA PHE A 144 -1.31 11.49 -8.68
C PHE A 144 -0.66 11.64 -7.30
N ALA A 145 -1.24 11.00 -6.28
CA ALA A 145 -0.71 11.04 -4.92
C ALA A 145 0.71 10.48 -4.84
N GLY A 146 0.99 9.34 -5.49
CA GLY A 146 2.32 8.75 -5.57
C GLY A 146 3.34 9.66 -6.25
N LYS A 147 2.95 10.34 -7.34
CA LYS A 147 3.85 11.24 -8.08
C LYS A 147 4.13 12.55 -7.33
N VAL A 148 3.10 13.14 -6.71
CA VAL A 148 3.22 14.47 -6.08
C VAL A 148 3.69 14.38 -4.63
N TYR A 149 3.17 13.44 -3.85
CA TYR A 149 3.48 13.31 -2.42
C TYR A 149 4.53 12.22 -2.14
N GLY A 150 4.67 11.22 -3.03
CA GLY A 150 5.61 10.12 -2.88
C GLY A 150 7.06 10.56 -2.63
N PRO A 151 7.61 11.51 -3.41
CA PRO A 151 9.00 11.95 -3.22
C PRO A 151 9.29 12.53 -1.83
N ILE A 152 8.41 13.36 -1.28
CA ILE A 152 8.62 13.92 0.08
C ILE A 152 8.48 12.86 1.16
N VAL A 153 7.51 11.93 0.99
CA VAL A 153 7.33 10.82 1.93
C VAL A 153 8.54 9.89 1.90
N ALA A 154 9.02 9.51 0.72
CA ALA A 154 10.19 8.66 0.58
C ALA A 154 11.46 9.32 1.15
N ALA A 155 11.66 10.62 0.89
CA ALA A 155 12.78 11.38 1.46
C ALA A 155 12.70 11.46 2.98
N GLY A 156 11.51 11.73 3.54
CA GLY A 156 11.29 11.76 4.98
C GLY A 156 11.57 10.40 5.64
N LEU A 157 11.10 9.31 5.03
CA LEU A 157 11.39 7.95 5.50
C LEU A 157 12.88 7.65 5.44
N ALA A 158 13.55 7.91 4.32
CA ALA A 158 14.99 7.67 4.17
C ALA A 158 15.82 8.47 5.18
N TYR A 159 15.41 9.71 5.46
CA TYR A 159 16.12 10.60 6.38
C TYR A 159 16.17 10.07 7.83
N TRP A 160 15.04 9.57 8.36
CA TRP A 160 15.03 9.09 9.76
C TRP A 160 15.44 7.62 9.89
N GLN A 161 15.28 6.82 8.82
CA GLN A 161 15.60 5.39 8.83
C GLN A 161 17.09 5.12 8.60
N VAL A 162 17.72 5.93 7.77
CA VAL A 162 19.14 5.78 7.35
C VAL A 162 19.41 4.34 6.90
N GLY A 163 20.37 3.63 7.48
CA GLY A 163 20.68 2.22 7.18
C GLY A 163 19.80 1.18 7.86
N ASP A 164 18.70 1.60 8.50
CA ASP A 164 17.73 0.76 9.21
C ASP A 164 16.35 0.76 8.51
N SER A 165 16.34 0.95 7.20
CA SER A 165 15.13 1.02 6.41
C SER A 165 14.38 -0.32 6.35
N ASN A 166 13.15 -0.25 5.88
CA ASN A 166 12.31 -1.41 5.68
C ASN A 166 12.40 -1.93 4.23
N TYR A 167 11.97 -3.19 4.01
CA TYR A 167 11.80 -3.78 2.70
C TYR A 167 10.31 -3.87 2.36
N TRP A 168 9.94 -3.50 1.13
CA TRP A 168 8.54 -3.41 0.71
C TRP A 168 8.08 -4.63 -0.11
N GLY A 169 8.92 -5.65 -0.16
CA GLY A 169 8.61 -6.93 -0.80
C GLY A 169 8.95 -7.02 -2.28
N HIS A 170 9.16 -5.92 -2.96
CA HIS A 170 9.52 -5.86 -4.39
C HIS A 170 10.28 -4.57 -4.73
N ASN A 171 10.77 -4.47 -5.96
CA ASN A 171 11.55 -3.34 -6.47
C ASN A 171 12.76 -2.99 -5.60
N ALA A 172 13.41 -4.02 -5.10
CA ALA A 172 14.60 -3.93 -4.26
C ALA A 172 15.66 -4.91 -4.73
N ILE A 173 16.94 -4.53 -4.51
CA ILE A 173 18.08 -5.44 -4.64
C ILE A 173 18.47 -5.95 -3.26
N ILE A 174 18.73 -7.25 -3.17
CA ILE A 174 19.07 -7.95 -1.93
C ILE A 174 20.39 -8.70 -2.17
N ARG A 175 21.32 -8.61 -1.22
CA ARG A 175 22.53 -9.44 -1.22
C ARG A 175 22.14 -10.89 -0.87
N VAL A 176 22.41 -11.82 -1.79
CA VAL A 176 22.01 -13.23 -1.63
C VAL A 176 22.64 -13.83 -0.37
N LYS A 177 23.91 -13.56 -0.08
CA LYS A 177 24.59 -14.00 1.14
C LYS A 177 23.83 -13.54 2.40
N ALA A 178 23.50 -12.24 2.50
CA ALA A 178 22.76 -11.70 3.66
C ALA A 178 21.38 -12.34 3.82
N PHE A 179 20.68 -12.56 2.69
CA PHE A 179 19.38 -13.22 2.69
C PHE A 179 19.48 -14.67 3.17
N MET A 180 20.42 -15.44 2.65
CA MET A 180 20.61 -16.85 3.02
C MET A 180 21.05 -17.03 4.48
N GLU A 181 21.88 -16.14 5.00
CA GLU A 181 22.35 -16.17 6.39
C GLU A 181 21.27 -15.75 7.39
N CYS A 182 20.38 -14.83 7.02
CA CYS A 182 19.49 -14.14 7.99
C CYS A 182 18.00 -14.45 7.81
N CYS A 183 17.50 -14.69 6.58
CA CYS A 183 16.07 -14.67 6.28
C CYS A 183 15.37 -16.03 6.40
N GLY A 184 15.85 -16.95 7.22
CA GLY A 184 15.09 -18.16 7.59
C GLY A 184 13.83 -17.79 8.37
N LEU A 185 12.68 -17.70 7.68
CA LEU A 185 11.43 -17.27 8.29
C LEU A 185 10.83 -18.40 9.16
N PRO A 186 10.57 -18.15 10.45
CA PRO A 186 9.93 -19.14 11.30
C PRO A 186 8.44 -19.28 10.95
N VAL A 187 7.90 -20.46 11.16
CA VAL A 187 6.44 -20.65 11.20
C VAL A 187 5.95 -20.22 12.59
N LEU A 188 5.06 -19.25 12.65
CA LEU A 188 4.54 -18.72 13.91
C LEU A 188 3.67 -19.78 14.61
N GLU A 189 3.87 -19.96 15.91
CA GLU A 189 3.09 -20.91 16.73
C GLU A 189 1.60 -20.55 16.75
N GLY A 190 0.76 -21.59 16.87
CA GLY A 190 -0.69 -21.47 16.95
C GLY A 190 -1.39 -21.48 15.61
N LYS A 191 -2.73 -21.29 15.65
CA LYS A 191 -3.58 -21.31 14.46
C LYS A 191 -3.65 -19.94 13.78
N ALA A 192 -3.91 -19.94 12.47
CA ALA A 192 -4.29 -18.73 11.74
C ALA A 192 -5.51 -18.06 12.44
N PRO A 193 -5.63 -16.72 12.41
CA PRO A 193 -4.88 -15.76 11.59
C PRO A 193 -3.53 -15.30 12.16
N PHE A 194 -3.25 -15.47 13.44
CA PHE A 194 -2.00 -15.03 14.08
C PHE A 194 -0.84 -16.02 13.95
N GLY A 195 -1.11 -17.33 13.78
CA GLY A 195 -0.12 -18.37 13.58
C GLY A 195 0.05 -18.77 12.13
N GLY A 196 0.98 -19.70 11.86
CA GLY A 196 1.29 -20.20 10.53
C GLY A 196 2.38 -19.38 9.82
N HIS A 197 2.44 -19.49 8.49
CA HIS A 197 3.41 -18.75 7.69
C HIS A 197 3.18 -17.24 7.76
N ILE A 198 4.26 -16.47 7.84
CA ILE A 198 4.24 -15.00 7.90
C ILE A 198 3.79 -14.46 6.52
N LEU A 199 2.73 -13.65 6.51
CA LEU A 199 2.16 -13.11 5.27
C LEU A 199 2.86 -11.83 4.80
N SER A 200 3.16 -10.89 5.70
CA SER A 200 4.01 -9.72 5.42
C SER A 200 5.45 -10.05 5.81
N HIS A 201 6.05 -10.97 5.05
CA HIS A 201 7.39 -11.50 5.32
C HIS A 201 8.50 -10.47 5.06
N ASP A 202 8.28 -9.55 4.14
CA ASP A 202 9.17 -8.50 3.71
C ASP A 202 9.70 -7.64 4.87
N PHE A 203 8.81 -7.16 5.73
CA PHE A 203 9.18 -6.41 6.94
C PHE A 203 10.03 -7.24 7.90
N VAL A 204 9.72 -8.53 7.99
CA VAL A 204 10.45 -9.47 8.87
C VAL A 204 11.83 -9.78 8.28
N GLU A 205 11.93 -9.98 6.96
CA GLU A 205 13.19 -10.18 6.26
C GLU A 205 14.15 -8.99 6.47
N ALA A 206 13.65 -7.75 6.31
CA ALA A 206 14.44 -6.56 6.62
C ALA A 206 14.93 -6.53 8.08
N ALA A 207 14.04 -6.83 9.03
CA ALA A 207 14.39 -6.86 10.45
C ALA A 207 15.42 -7.96 10.79
N LEU A 208 15.34 -9.12 10.13
CA LEU A 208 16.29 -10.22 10.29
C LEU A 208 17.66 -9.89 9.69
N ILE A 209 17.69 -9.27 8.51
CA ILE A 209 18.91 -8.77 7.85
C ILE A 209 19.58 -7.72 8.76
N ARG A 210 18.82 -6.79 9.32
CA ARG A 210 19.33 -5.82 10.31
C ARG A 210 19.88 -6.50 11.56
N ARG A 211 19.18 -7.51 12.08
CA ARG A 211 19.67 -8.31 13.22
C ARG A 211 20.97 -9.03 12.92
N GLY A 212 21.17 -9.45 11.67
CA GLY A 212 22.41 -10.06 11.19
C GLY A 212 23.59 -9.08 10.97
N GLY A 213 23.39 -7.78 11.26
CA GLY A 213 24.44 -6.76 11.14
C GLY A 213 24.54 -6.10 9.75
N TRP A 214 23.69 -6.47 8.80
CA TRP A 214 23.61 -5.85 7.48
C TRP A 214 22.76 -4.59 7.50
N SER A 215 23.04 -3.60 6.65
CA SER A 215 22.21 -2.41 6.51
C SER A 215 21.12 -2.58 5.45
N ALA A 216 19.99 -1.90 5.64
CA ALA A 216 18.89 -1.80 4.69
C ALA A 216 18.63 -0.32 4.38
N TRP A 217 18.64 0.07 3.10
CA TRP A 217 18.53 1.45 2.68
C TRP A 217 17.32 1.69 1.78
N LEU A 218 16.58 2.77 2.02
CA LEU A 218 15.64 3.34 1.07
C LEU A 218 16.32 4.48 0.33
N LEU A 219 16.37 4.41 -1.00
CA LEU A 219 17.04 5.43 -1.83
C LEU A 219 16.01 6.17 -2.72
N PRO A 220 15.47 7.32 -2.26
CA PRO A 220 14.48 8.12 -3.00
C PRO A 220 14.99 8.64 -4.35
N GLU A 221 16.30 8.73 -4.54
CA GLU A 221 16.94 9.19 -5.77
C GLU A 221 16.89 8.16 -6.90
N LEU A 222 16.64 6.89 -6.60
CA LEU A 222 16.51 5.83 -7.59
C LEU A 222 15.17 5.95 -8.32
N LYS A 223 15.18 6.68 -9.42
CA LYS A 223 14.03 6.81 -10.34
C LYS A 223 13.99 5.61 -11.29
N GLY A 224 12.83 5.40 -11.95
CA GLY A 224 12.68 4.32 -12.93
C GLY A 224 12.27 2.98 -12.33
N SER A 225 11.66 3.00 -11.18
CA SER A 225 10.99 1.87 -10.51
C SER A 225 9.49 2.14 -10.52
N TYR A 226 8.68 1.19 -11.03
CA TYR A 226 7.25 1.38 -11.28
C TYR A 226 6.42 0.18 -10.82
N GLU A 227 5.15 0.44 -10.46
CA GLU A 227 4.14 -0.57 -10.13
C GLU A 227 2.74 -0.16 -10.59
N GLY A 228 1.84 -1.13 -10.78
CA GLY A 228 0.44 -0.88 -11.11
C GLY A 228 -0.44 -0.64 -9.88
N PRO A 229 -1.34 0.37 -9.89
CA PRO A 229 -2.30 0.56 -8.81
C PRO A 229 -3.49 -0.41 -8.94
N PRO A 230 -4.15 -0.77 -7.82
CA PRO A 230 -5.44 -1.42 -7.89
C PRO A 230 -6.47 -0.55 -8.64
N PRO A 231 -7.25 -1.15 -9.58
CA PRO A 231 -8.14 -0.37 -10.42
C PRO A 231 -9.38 0.17 -9.69
N THR A 232 -9.82 -0.49 -8.61
CA THR A 232 -11.01 -0.11 -7.86
C THR A 232 -10.78 -0.07 -6.36
N MET A 233 -11.63 0.65 -5.64
CA MET A 233 -11.60 0.68 -4.17
C MET A 233 -11.82 -0.71 -3.55
N ILE A 234 -12.63 -1.57 -4.19
CA ILE A 234 -12.89 -2.94 -3.72
C ILE A 234 -11.65 -3.82 -3.90
N ASP A 235 -10.94 -3.71 -5.02
CA ASP A 235 -9.68 -4.43 -5.25
C ASP A 235 -8.59 -3.94 -4.29
N PHE A 236 -8.53 -2.63 -4.04
CA PHE A 236 -7.67 -2.04 -3.01
C PHE A 236 -7.96 -2.63 -1.62
N ALA A 237 -9.24 -2.63 -1.20
CA ALA A 237 -9.64 -3.21 0.08
C ALA A 237 -9.33 -4.72 0.17
N GLY A 238 -9.44 -5.46 -0.93
CA GLY A 238 -9.06 -6.88 -0.99
C GLY A 238 -7.55 -7.10 -0.79
N ARG A 239 -6.70 -6.23 -1.37
CA ARG A 239 -5.25 -6.22 -1.13
C ARG A 239 -4.93 -5.84 0.32
N ASP A 240 -5.56 -4.77 0.80
CA ASP A 240 -5.36 -4.22 2.13
C ASP A 240 -5.75 -5.22 3.24
N ARG A 241 -6.79 -6.03 3.04
CA ARG A 241 -7.18 -7.10 3.97
C ARG A 241 -6.06 -8.14 4.21
N ARG A 242 -5.31 -8.49 3.16
CA ARG A 242 -4.18 -9.42 3.29
C ARG A 242 -3.04 -8.78 4.05
N TRP A 243 -2.73 -7.53 3.75
CA TRP A 243 -1.71 -6.77 4.46
C TRP A 243 -2.08 -6.53 5.93
N CYS A 244 -3.37 -6.29 6.22
CA CYS A 244 -3.87 -6.20 7.58
C CYS A 244 -3.54 -7.48 8.38
N GLN A 245 -3.84 -8.66 7.85
CA GLN A 245 -3.52 -9.91 8.55
C GLN A 245 -2.01 -10.08 8.75
N GLY A 246 -1.20 -9.79 7.74
CA GLY A 246 0.26 -9.88 7.84
C GLY A 246 0.82 -8.94 8.91
N ASN A 247 0.34 -7.69 8.95
CA ASN A 247 0.75 -6.72 9.97
C ASN A 247 0.27 -7.10 11.38
N MET A 248 -0.93 -7.70 11.52
CA MET A 248 -1.38 -8.22 12.82
C MET A 248 -0.53 -9.40 13.32
N GLN A 249 0.02 -10.24 12.42
CA GLN A 249 0.97 -11.28 12.81
C GLN A 249 2.26 -10.70 13.42
N HIS A 250 2.66 -9.48 13.05
CA HIS A 250 3.83 -8.81 13.60
C HIS A 250 3.72 -8.55 15.11
N ILE A 251 2.53 -8.57 15.73
CA ILE A 251 2.35 -8.48 17.19
C ILE A 251 3.17 -9.59 17.89
N LYS A 252 3.21 -10.80 17.33
CA LYS A 252 4.01 -11.90 17.87
C LYS A 252 5.51 -11.73 17.68
N ILE A 253 5.91 -10.99 16.65
CA ILE A 253 7.31 -10.78 16.29
C ILE A 253 7.89 -9.57 17.02
N LEU A 254 7.09 -8.56 17.33
CA LEU A 254 7.48 -7.29 17.93
C LEU A 254 8.33 -7.45 19.19
N LEU A 255 8.02 -8.46 20.00
CA LEU A 255 8.70 -8.75 21.28
C LEU A 255 9.87 -9.73 21.14
N SER A 256 10.24 -10.14 19.91
CA SER A 256 11.36 -11.06 19.67
C SER A 256 12.69 -10.44 20.15
N LYS A 257 13.57 -11.31 20.67
CA LYS A 257 14.88 -10.89 21.18
C LYS A 257 15.81 -10.41 20.04
N HIS A 258 16.67 -9.46 20.38
CA HIS A 258 17.72 -8.93 19.49
C HIS A 258 17.23 -8.22 18.22
N LEU A 259 15.96 -7.81 18.14
CA LEU A 259 15.49 -6.93 17.08
C LEU A 259 15.98 -5.50 17.30
N HIS A 260 16.40 -4.86 16.21
CA HIS A 260 16.78 -3.45 16.23
C HIS A 260 15.59 -2.55 16.63
N PRO A 261 15.78 -1.49 17.44
CA PRO A 261 14.69 -0.59 17.86
C PRO A 261 13.89 -0.01 16.69
N VAL A 262 14.57 0.40 15.61
CA VAL A 262 13.92 0.93 14.40
C VAL A 262 13.03 -0.13 13.73
N SER A 263 13.45 -1.40 13.69
CA SER A 263 12.61 -2.50 13.18
C SER A 263 11.34 -2.70 14.02
N ARG A 264 11.42 -2.51 15.35
CA ARG A 264 10.24 -2.52 16.23
C ARG A 264 9.29 -1.36 15.92
N ILE A 265 9.84 -0.17 15.64
CA ILE A 265 9.04 0.99 15.22
C ILE A 265 8.33 0.67 13.89
N HIS A 266 8.98 0.06 12.91
CA HIS A 266 8.36 -0.37 11.65
C HIS A 266 7.18 -1.32 11.89
N PHE A 267 7.35 -2.36 12.72
CA PHE A 267 6.25 -3.27 13.07
C PHE A 267 5.11 -2.54 13.79
N THR A 268 5.43 -1.64 14.72
CA THR A 268 4.42 -0.84 15.44
C THR A 268 3.64 0.05 14.48
N ILE A 269 4.30 0.74 13.57
CA ILE A 269 3.65 1.55 12.53
C ILE A 269 2.75 0.68 11.65
N GLY A 270 3.23 -0.49 11.22
CA GLY A 270 2.44 -1.43 10.43
C GLY A 270 1.19 -1.93 11.16
N ILE A 271 1.28 -2.26 12.43
CA ILE A 271 0.15 -2.67 13.27
C ILE A 271 -0.82 -1.48 13.46
N MET A 272 -0.31 -0.31 13.84
CA MET A 272 -1.11 0.88 14.10
C MET A 272 -1.79 1.42 12.86
N SER A 273 -1.25 1.21 11.66
CA SER A 273 -1.89 1.62 10.41
C SER A 273 -3.27 0.97 10.20
N TYR A 274 -3.50 -0.20 10.79
CA TYR A 274 -4.80 -0.88 10.77
C TYR A 274 -5.60 -0.70 12.06
N LEU A 275 -4.97 -0.74 13.24
CA LEU A 275 -5.67 -0.53 14.51
C LEU A 275 -6.24 0.89 14.65
N SER A 276 -5.66 1.88 13.98
CA SER A 276 -6.18 3.25 14.00
C SER A 276 -7.62 3.35 13.49
N SER A 277 -8.03 2.49 12.53
CA SER A 277 -9.38 2.52 11.97
C SER A 277 -10.47 2.11 12.98
N PRO A 278 -10.42 0.97 13.67
CA PRO A 278 -11.39 0.67 14.72
C PRO A 278 -11.30 1.64 15.90
N ILE A 279 -10.11 2.17 16.24
CA ILE A 279 -9.97 3.20 17.28
C ILE A 279 -10.71 4.47 16.85
N TRP A 280 -10.55 4.91 15.61
CA TRP A 280 -11.30 6.05 15.06
C TRP A 280 -12.80 5.81 15.04
N LEU A 281 -13.25 4.62 14.62
CA LEU A 281 -14.67 4.24 14.69
C LEU A 281 -15.20 4.30 16.12
N CYS A 282 -14.49 3.73 17.08
CA CYS A 282 -14.87 3.81 18.51
C CYS A 282 -14.92 5.25 19.00
N PHE A 283 -13.96 6.09 18.63
CA PHE A 283 -13.96 7.51 18.98
C PHE A 283 -15.23 8.23 18.47
N LEU A 284 -15.63 7.97 17.22
CA LEU A 284 -16.86 8.54 16.65
C LEU A 284 -18.12 8.05 17.38
N LEU A 285 -18.19 6.76 17.68
CA LEU A 285 -19.34 6.16 18.39
C LEU A 285 -19.45 6.68 19.82
N VAL A 286 -18.33 6.79 20.54
CA VAL A 286 -18.30 7.35 21.90
C VAL A 286 -18.68 8.84 21.88
N GLY A 287 -18.15 9.60 20.92
CA GLY A 287 -18.53 11.01 20.74
C GLY A 287 -20.03 11.19 20.49
N LEU A 288 -20.60 10.33 19.63
CA LEU A 288 -22.04 10.32 19.38
C LEU A 288 -22.82 9.93 20.63
N ALA A 289 -22.39 8.89 21.36
CA ALA A 289 -23.05 8.45 22.59
C ALA A 289 -23.06 9.54 23.67
N ILE A 290 -21.94 10.28 23.84
CA ILE A 290 -21.87 11.43 24.76
C ILE A 290 -22.86 12.53 24.32
N ALA A 291 -22.93 12.85 23.04
CA ALA A 291 -23.85 13.86 22.54
C ALA A 291 -25.32 13.48 22.77
N LEU A 292 -25.67 12.22 22.50
CA LEU A 292 -27.02 11.70 22.76
C LEU A 292 -27.32 11.63 24.27
N GLY A 293 -26.35 11.24 25.07
CA GLY A 293 -26.47 11.23 26.53
C GLY A 293 -26.83 12.61 27.10
N ARG A 294 -26.27 13.69 26.54
CA ARG A 294 -26.62 15.06 26.95
C ARG A 294 -28.05 15.49 26.57
N VAL A 295 -28.65 14.86 25.57
CA VAL A 295 -30.04 15.10 25.21
C VAL A 295 -30.99 14.34 26.12
N ILE A 296 -30.61 13.08 26.47
CA ILE A 296 -31.44 12.22 27.33
C ILE A 296 -31.34 12.66 28.80
N PHE A 297 -30.12 13.04 29.21
CA PHE A 297 -29.81 13.52 30.58
C PHE A 297 -29.28 14.96 30.50
N PRO A 298 -30.15 15.96 30.39
CA PRO A 298 -29.72 17.35 30.29
C PRO A 298 -28.95 17.77 31.52
N PRO A 299 -27.93 18.62 31.42
CA PRO A 299 -27.15 19.06 32.56
C PRO A 299 -28.00 19.83 33.55
N VAL A 300 -27.86 19.49 34.83
CA VAL A 300 -28.51 20.22 35.91
C VAL A 300 -27.62 21.41 36.28
N TYR A 301 -28.13 22.62 36.05
CA TYR A 301 -27.39 23.84 36.32
C TYR A 301 -27.35 24.21 37.81
N PHE A 302 -28.33 23.77 38.57
CA PHE A 302 -28.44 24.00 40.02
C PHE A 302 -28.53 22.65 40.76
N PRO A 303 -27.37 22.00 40.99
CA PRO A 303 -27.35 20.65 41.61
C PRO A 303 -27.77 20.62 43.08
N GLU A 304 -27.68 21.77 43.77
CA GLU A 304 -28.07 21.90 45.16
C GLU A 304 -29.15 22.98 45.34
N VAL A 305 -30.08 22.76 46.29
CA VAL A 305 -31.29 23.60 46.47
C VAL A 305 -30.96 25.06 46.87
N HIS A 306 -29.75 25.36 47.31
CA HIS A 306 -29.35 26.68 47.79
C HIS A 306 -28.16 27.31 47.05
N THR A 307 -27.79 26.80 45.88
CA THR A 307 -26.74 27.46 45.05
C THR A 307 -27.27 28.70 44.37
N LEU A 308 -26.68 29.85 44.67
CA LEU A 308 -27.03 31.15 44.04
C LEU A 308 -26.51 31.30 42.62
N PHE A 309 -25.54 30.47 42.22
CA PHE A 309 -24.90 30.52 40.91
C PHE A 309 -25.03 29.18 40.19
N PRO A 310 -25.33 29.19 38.87
CA PRO A 310 -25.38 27.95 38.07
C PRO A 310 -24.01 27.36 37.92
N THR A 311 -23.91 26.04 38.02
CA THR A 311 -22.75 25.26 37.61
C THR A 311 -22.82 25.05 36.09
N TRP A 312 -22.05 25.85 35.35
CA TRP A 312 -21.99 25.74 33.91
C TRP A 312 -21.20 24.48 33.52
N PRO A 313 -21.72 23.65 32.60
CA PRO A 313 -20.89 22.53 32.07
C PRO A 313 -19.66 23.12 31.39
N ILE A 314 -18.50 22.68 31.83
CA ILE A 314 -17.23 23.10 31.25
C ILE A 314 -17.13 22.48 29.87
N PHE A 315 -17.10 23.31 28.83
CA PHE A 315 -16.86 22.93 27.46
C PHE A 315 -15.62 23.68 26.94
N ASP A 316 -14.50 22.95 26.83
CA ASP A 316 -13.27 23.52 26.25
C ASP A 316 -13.37 23.64 24.73
N LYS A 317 -14.04 24.72 24.29
CA LYS A 317 -14.23 25.03 22.88
C LYS A 317 -12.90 25.38 22.19
N ILE A 318 -12.01 26.08 22.89
CA ILE A 318 -10.71 26.51 22.34
C ILE A 318 -9.83 25.29 22.11
N GLY A 319 -9.66 24.40 23.10
CA GLY A 319 -8.88 23.19 22.98
C GLY A 319 -9.43 22.25 21.90
N THR A 320 -10.76 22.12 21.78
CA THR A 320 -11.39 21.32 20.71
C THR A 320 -11.07 21.85 19.32
N ILE A 321 -11.19 23.17 19.10
CA ILE A 321 -10.86 23.80 17.82
C ILE A 321 -9.36 23.68 17.54
N ALA A 322 -8.51 23.92 18.54
CA ALA A 322 -7.05 23.81 18.38
C ALA A 322 -6.63 22.38 17.98
N LEU A 323 -7.20 21.37 18.62
CA LEU A 323 -6.95 19.96 18.28
C LEU A 323 -7.40 19.66 16.85
N PHE A 324 -8.57 20.14 16.44
CA PHE A 324 -9.05 19.96 15.07
C PHE A 324 -8.14 20.62 14.05
N VAL A 325 -7.76 21.88 14.27
CA VAL A 325 -6.86 22.63 13.39
C VAL A 325 -5.51 21.94 13.29
N LEU A 326 -4.94 21.50 14.41
CA LEU A 326 -3.68 20.75 14.43
C LEU A 326 -3.79 19.44 13.63
N SER A 327 -4.89 18.69 13.83
CA SER A 327 -5.12 17.45 13.09
C SER A 327 -5.23 17.69 11.58
N MET A 328 -5.98 18.71 11.16
CA MET A 328 -6.10 19.09 9.75
C MET A 328 -4.77 19.57 9.18
N PHE A 329 -4.01 20.35 9.93
CA PHE A 329 -2.67 20.77 9.55
C PHE A 329 -1.76 19.56 9.29
N MET A 330 -1.70 18.61 10.22
CA MET A 330 -0.88 17.40 10.08
C MET A 330 -1.28 16.54 8.87
N LEU A 331 -2.57 16.50 8.52
CA LEU A 331 -3.07 15.75 7.36
C LEU A 331 -2.82 16.45 6.02
N ILE A 332 -2.95 17.76 5.98
CA ILE A 332 -3.00 18.52 4.73
C ILE A 332 -1.64 19.16 4.40
N PHE A 333 -0.90 19.62 5.40
CA PHE A 333 0.38 20.31 5.20
C PHE A 333 1.42 19.49 4.40
N PRO A 334 1.61 18.17 4.63
CA PRO A 334 2.54 17.38 3.80
C PRO A 334 2.14 17.34 2.32
N LYS A 335 0.84 17.41 2.00
CA LYS A 335 0.36 17.48 0.62
C LYS A 335 0.74 18.81 -0.06
N PHE A 336 0.65 19.92 0.67
CA PHE A 336 1.13 21.21 0.18
C PHE A 336 2.64 21.21 -0.03
N LEU A 337 3.42 20.67 0.90
CA LEU A 337 4.86 20.55 0.73
C LEU A 337 5.22 19.70 -0.50
N GLY A 338 4.54 18.56 -0.69
CA GLY A 338 4.71 17.72 -1.87
C GLY A 338 4.41 18.49 -3.17
N LEU A 339 3.33 19.27 -3.17
CA LEU A 339 2.97 20.10 -4.32
C LEU A 339 4.03 21.18 -4.61
N ILE A 340 4.57 21.84 -3.58
CA ILE A 340 5.63 22.84 -3.73
C ILE A 340 6.88 22.21 -4.36
N ILE A 341 7.31 21.05 -3.84
CA ILE A 341 8.45 20.30 -4.39
C ILE A 341 8.17 19.87 -5.84
N TYR A 342 6.94 19.43 -6.14
CA TYR A 342 6.53 19.12 -7.49
C TYR A 342 6.65 20.33 -8.44
N TYR A 343 6.25 21.53 -8.00
CA TYR A 343 6.40 22.76 -8.78
C TYR A 343 7.87 23.18 -9.01
N ILE A 344 8.73 22.91 -8.05
CA ILE A 344 10.18 23.20 -8.17
C ILE A 344 10.83 22.26 -9.20
N ASN A 345 10.46 20.97 -9.18
CA ASN A 345 11.13 19.94 -9.96
C ASN A 345 10.58 19.75 -11.38
N GLU A 346 9.30 20.09 -11.61
CA GLU A 346 8.61 19.81 -12.87
C GLU A 346 8.33 21.07 -13.68
N LYS A 347 8.64 21.03 -15.00
CA LYS A 347 8.45 22.16 -15.92
C LYS A 347 6.97 22.40 -16.31
N LYS A 348 6.11 21.37 -16.21
CA LYS A 348 4.68 21.42 -16.62
C LYS A 348 3.78 21.08 -15.43
N THR A 349 3.34 22.10 -14.72
CA THR A 349 2.60 21.93 -13.45
C THR A 349 1.16 22.46 -13.50
N ARG A 350 0.69 22.92 -14.69
CA ARG A 350 -0.64 23.50 -14.86
C ARG A 350 -1.74 22.52 -14.44
N GLY A 351 -2.60 22.90 -13.49
CA GLY A 351 -3.70 22.07 -12.99
C GLY A 351 -3.35 21.20 -11.77
N ALA A 352 -2.08 21.07 -11.36
CA ALA A 352 -1.69 20.24 -10.23
C ALA A 352 -2.37 20.66 -8.91
N PHE A 353 -2.54 21.97 -8.66
CA PHE A 353 -3.27 22.47 -7.50
C PHE A 353 -4.75 22.05 -7.51
N LYS A 354 -5.43 22.14 -8.65
CA LYS A 354 -6.83 21.68 -8.78
C LYS A 354 -6.94 20.18 -8.56
N SER A 355 -5.96 19.41 -9.06
CA SER A 355 -5.89 17.96 -8.85
C SER A 355 -5.68 17.62 -7.38
N MET A 356 -4.84 18.37 -6.66
CA MET A 356 -4.64 18.20 -5.22
C MET A 356 -5.93 18.46 -4.44
N LEU A 357 -6.67 19.54 -4.76
CA LEU A 357 -7.95 19.81 -4.10
C LEU A 357 -8.98 18.70 -4.37
N ALA A 358 -9.09 18.25 -5.62
CA ALA A 358 -9.97 17.13 -5.97
C ALA A 358 -9.57 15.84 -5.24
N GLU A 359 -8.28 15.55 -5.14
CA GLU A 359 -7.75 14.40 -4.41
C GLU A 359 -8.06 14.50 -2.91
N ILE A 360 -7.90 15.67 -2.27
CA ILE A 360 -8.23 15.89 -0.86
C ILE A 360 -9.72 15.60 -0.60
N VAL A 361 -10.62 16.13 -1.44
CA VAL A 361 -12.06 15.87 -1.30
C VAL A 361 -12.38 14.38 -1.45
N MET A 362 -11.83 13.73 -2.47
CA MET A 362 -12.08 12.30 -2.69
C MET A 362 -11.47 11.43 -1.60
N SER A 363 -10.28 11.78 -1.09
CA SER A 363 -9.66 11.10 0.05
C SER A 363 -10.51 11.25 1.32
N ALA A 364 -11.05 12.45 1.59
CA ALA A 364 -11.94 12.69 2.73
C ALA A 364 -13.22 11.86 2.66
N LEU A 365 -13.82 11.73 1.46
CA LEU A 365 -15.01 10.88 1.25
C LEU A 365 -14.70 9.38 1.31
N SER A 366 -13.49 8.97 0.88
CA SER A 366 -13.08 7.56 0.88
C SER A 366 -12.59 7.09 2.25
N ALA A 367 -12.06 7.98 3.08
CA ALA A 367 -11.49 7.65 4.39
C ALA A 367 -12.48 6.90 5.32
N PRO A 368 -13.74 7.34 5.51
CA PRO A 368 -14.69 6.62 6.36
C PRO A 368 -15.10 5.26 5.77
N ILE A 369 -15.09 5.11 4.44
CA ILE A 369 -15.33 3.82 3.79
C ILE A 369 -14.20 2.85 4.11
N MET A 370 -12.95 3.31 3.99
CA MET A 370 -11.79 2.49 4.34
C MET A 370 -11.69 2.19 5.83
N MET A 371 -12.04 3.16 6.70
CA MET A 371 -12.19 2.93 8.15
C MET A 371 -13.11 1.74 8.44
N MET A 372 -14.27 1.65 7.79
CA MET A 372 -15.21 0.55 7.97
C MET A 372 -14.64 -0.78 7.47
N PHE A 373 -13.98 -0.80 6.30
CA PHE A 373 -13.32 -2.01 5.79
C PHE A 373 -12.23 -2.49 6.74
N GLN A 374 -11.32 -1.62 7.15
CA GLN A 374 -10.20 -1.98 8.01
C GLN A 374 -10.66 -2.37 9.41
N SER A 375 -11.67 -1.70 9.97
CA SER A 375 -12.28 -2.09 11.25
C SER A 375 -12.88 -3.50 11.17
N LYS A 376 -13.58 -3.82 10.07
CA LYS A 376 -14.08 -5.18 9.82
C LYS A 376 -12.94 -6.19 9.71
N PHE A 377 -11.86 -5.88 8.98
CA PHE A 377 -10.72 -6.79 8.81
C PHE A 377 -10.04 -7.09 10.14
N VAL A 378 -9.80 -6.06 10.95
CA VAL A 378 -9.23 -6.20 12.29
C VAL A 378 -10.13 -7.08 13.17
N LEU A 379 -11.44 -6.81 13.18
CA LEU A 379 -12.39 -7.61 13.94
C LEU A 379 -12.41 -9.08 13.48
N GLU A 380 -12.44 -9.34 12.18
CA GLU A 380 -12.38 -10.70 11.61
C GLU A 380 -11.11 -11.44 12.07
N ILE A 381 -9.95 -10.76 12.09
CA ILE A 381 -8.69 -11.35 12.54
C ILE A 381 -8.76 -11.67 14.05
N PHE A 382 -9.23 -10.77 14.89
CA PHE A 382 -9.34 -11.02 16.34
C PHE A 382 -10.39 -12.08 16.70
N THR A 383 -11.40 -12.28 15.83
CA THR A 383 -12.40 -13.35 15.97
C THR A 383 -11.97 -14.67 15.33
N GLY A 384 -10.73 -14.79 14.85
CA GLY A 384 -10.16 -16.04 14.35
C GLY A 384 -10.40 -16.34 12.87
N HIS A 385 -10.90 -15.37 12.08
CA HIS A 385 -11.14 -15.57 10.66
C HIS A 385 -9.90 -15.22 9.83
N ALA A 386 -9.26 -16.23 9.27
CA ALA A 386 -8.10 -16.05 8.40
C ALA A 386 -8.49 -15.64 6.99
N VAL A 387 -7.62 -14.87 6.33
CA VAL A 387 -7.80 -14.44 4.94
C VAL A 387 -7.24 -15.48 3.99
N GLY A 388 -8.08 -15.92 3.02
CA GLY A 388 -7.63 -16.73 1.89
C GLY A 388 -6.77 -15.91 0.91
N TRP A 389 -5.89 -16.59 0.17
CA TRP A 389 -5.14 -15.96 -0.92
C TRP A 389 -5.98 -15.97 -2.20
N SER A 390 -6.28 -14.81 -2.75
CA SER A 390 -6.84 -14.64 -4.09
C SER A 390 -5.86 -13.82 -4.94
N THR A 391 -5.77 -14.13 -6.22
CA THR A 391 -5.04 -13.31 -7.19
C THR A 391 -5.60 -11.90 -7.22
N GLN A 392 -4.71 -10.93 -7.35
CA GLN A 392 -5.10 -9.53 -7.49
C GLN A 392 -5.62 -9.29 -8.90
N ASN A 393 -6.81 -8.69 -9.00
CA ASN A 393 -7.29 -8.24 -10.30
C ASN A 393 -6.59 -6.94 -10.68
N ARG A 394 -5.89 -6.95 -11.82
CA ARG A 394 -5.11 -5.80 -12.34
C ARG A 394 -5.73 -5.18 -13.60
N GLY A 395 -6.69 -5.88 -14.21
CA GLY A 395 -7.39 -5.37 -15.37
C GLY A 395 -8.31 -4.19 -15.06
N ASP A 396 -8.47 -3.29 -16.04
CA ASP A 396 -9.43 -2.18 -15.98
C ASP A 396 -10.85 -2.70 -15.93
N ARG A 397 -11.34 -2.98 -14.75
CA ARG A 397 -12.73 -3.36 -14.52
C ARG A 397 -13.51 -2.23 -13.83
N GLY A 398 -14.77 -2.05 -14.21
CA GLY A 398 -15.71 -1.25 -13.43
C GLY A 398 -16.31 -2.06 -12.30
N THR A 399 -16.66 -1.42 -11.19
CA THR A 399 -17.45 -2.03 -10.12
C THR A 399 -18.92 -2.06 -10.56
N SER A 400 -19.54 -3.25 -10.60
CA SER A 400 -20.96 -3.38 -10.91
C SER A 400 -21.84 -2.88 -9.76
N CYS A 401 -23.09 -2.47 -10.06
CA CYS A 401 -24.04 -2.02 -9.03
C CYS A 401 -24.28 -3.11 -7.97
N LYS A 402 -24.42 -4.37 -8.40
CA LYS A 402 -24.61 -5.51 -7.50
C LYS A 402 -23.41 -5.71 -6.57
N GLU A 403 -22.19 -5.65 -7.10
CA GLU A 403 -20.96 -5.77 -6.32
C GLU A 403 -20.81 -4.61 -5.32
N ALA A 404 -21.03 -3.37 -5.78
CA ALA A 404 -20.98 -2.18 -4.94
C ALA A 404 -22.00 -2.27 -3.81
N PHE A 405 -23.27 -2.66 -4.11
CA PHE A 405 -24.30 -2.84 -3.12
C PHE A 405 -23.93 -3.89 -2.07
N GLN A 406 -23.48 -5.08 -2.49
CA GLN A 406 -23.09 -6.16 -1.57
C GLN A 406 -21.93 -5.77 -0.63
N ARG A 407 -20.98 -4.95 -1.12
CA ARG A 407 -19.81 -4.55 -0.34
C ARG A 407 -20.05 -3.34 0.55
N HIS A 408 -20.93 -2.43 0.16
CA HIS A 408 -21.08 -1.12 0.80
C HIS A 408 -22.45 -0.90 1.49
N ILE A 409 -23.39 -1.85 1.42
CA ILE A 409 -24.75 -1.64 1.98
C ILE A 409 -24.70 -1.24 3.46
N TRP A 410 -23.87 -1.89 4.27
CA TRP A 410 -23.71 -1.58 5.69
C TRP A 410 -23.06 -0.22 5.93
N HIS A 411 -22.16 0.22 5.06
CA HIS A 411 -21.60 1.56 5.11
C HIS A 411 -22.69 2.60 4.85
N THR A 412 -23.48 2.40 3.80
CA THR A 412 -24.59 3.29 3.44
C THR A 412 -25.64 3.36 4.54
N VAL A 413 -26.07 2.22 5.08
CA VAL A 413 -27.05 2.18 6.18
C VAL A 413 -26.51 2.92 7.41
N LEU A 414 -25.28 2.66 7.81
CA LEU A 414 -24.65 3.35 8.94
C LEU A 414 -24.58 4.87 8.69
N GLY A 415 -24.19 5.28 7.49
CA GLY A 415 -24.13 6.69 7.11
C GLY A 415 -25.49 7.39 7.20
N ILE A 416 -26.55 6.76 6.66
CA ILE A 416 -27.93 7.30 6.70
C ILE A 416 -28.42 7.39 8.14
N VAL A 417 -28.32 6.30 8.90
CA VAL A 417 -28.80 6.25 10.29
C VAL A 417 -28.09 7.29 11.15
N THR A 418 -26.76 7.36 11.05
CA THR A 418 -25.97 8.35 11.80
C THR A 418 -26.35 9.78 11.42
N THR A 419 -26.54 10.06 10.11
CA THR A 419 -26.97 11.40 9.64
C THR A 419 -28.31 11.80 10.24
N ILE A 420 -29.30 10.90 10.22
CA ILE A 420 -30.62 11.15 10.77
C ILE A 420 -30.54 11.39 12.28
N VAL A 421 -29.83 10.52 13.00
CA VAL A 421 -29.69 10.63 14.47
C VAL A 421 -29.01 11.94 14.84
N VAL A 422 -27.92 12.31 14.18
CA VAL A 422 -27.21 13.55 14.46
C VAL A 422 -28.04 14.78 14.10
N ALA A 423 -28.77 14.75 12.99
CA ALA A 423 -29.64 15.87 12.57
C ALA A 423 -30.81 16.10 13.55
N LEU A 424 -31.39 15.05 14.10
CA LEU A 424 -32.53 15.13 15.00
C LEU A 424 -32.12 15.44 16.43
N TYR A 425 -31.08 14.78 16.95
CA TYR A 425 -30.75 14.77 18.38
C TYR A 425 -29.45 15.45 18.74
N ALA A 426 -28.49 15.62 17.78
CA ALA A 426 -27.18 16.16 18.07
C ALA A 426 -26.75 17.22 17.06
N ARG A 427 -27.59 18.21 16.77
CA ARG A 427 -27.40 19.23 15.72
C ARG A 427 -26.04 19.94 15.80
N GLN A 428 -25.46 20.09 16.99
CA GLN A 428 -24.13 20.69 17.18
C GLN A 428 -23.01 19.88 16.54
N LEU A 429 -23.17 18.54 16.44
CA LEU A 429 -22.21 17.65 15.79
C LEU A 429 -22.44 17.51 14.28
N PHE A 430 -23.56 17.99 13.75
CA PHE A 430 -23.96 17.75 12.36
C PHE A 430 -22.86 18.14 11.36
N TRP A 431 -22.36 19.35 11.46
CA TRP A 431 -21.34 19.85 10.55
C TRP A 431 -19.99 19.14 10.70
N TRP A 432 -19.64 18.69 11.92
CA TRP A 432 -18.42 17.94 12.21
C TRP A 432 -18.47 16.52 11.66
N MET A 433 -19.65 15.90 11.71
CA MET A 433 -19.87 14.54 11.23
C MET A 433 -20.12 14.47 9.72
N LEU A 434 -20.51 15.59 9.09
CA LEU A 434 -20.94 15.63 7.69
C LEU A 434 -19.95 14.99 6.70
N PRO A 435 -18.64 15.28 6.73
CA PRO A 435 -17.69 14.66 5.80
C PRO A 435 -17.66 13.12 5.93
N ILE A 436 -17.82 12.61 7.16
CA ILE A 436 -17.80 11.19 7.47
C ILE A 436 -19.12 10.53 7.00
N THR A 437 -20.25 11.11 7.38
CA THR A 437 -21.55 10.53 7.07
C THR A 437 -21.88 10.61 5.58
N VAL A 438 -21.46 11.68 4.87
CA VAL A 438 -21.59 11.79 3.41
C VAL A 438 -20.76 10.70 2.71
N GLY A 439 -19.50 10.50 3.12
CA GLY A 439 -18.66 9.43 2.57
C GLY A 439 -19.30 8.05 2.73
N LEU A 440 -19.84 7.74 3.90
CA LEU A 440 -20.53 6.47 4.16
C LEU A 440 -21.86 6.35 3.40
N MET A 441 -22.70 7.37 3.43
CA MET A 441 -24.01 7.38 2.78
C MET A 441 -23.91 7.19 1.27
N PHE A 442 -22.91 7.83 0.65
CA PHE A 442 -22.64 7.73 -0.78
C PHE A 442 -21.58 6.69 -1.16
N SER A 443 -21.26 5.74 -0.27
CA SER A 443 -20.22 4.73 -0.51
C SER A 443 -20.46 3.89 -1.78
N ILE A 444 -21.71 3.53 -2.08
CA ILE A 444 -22.08 2.79 -3.29
C ILE A 444 -21.79 3.62 -4.56
N PRO A 445 -22.36 4.81 -4.77
CA PRO A 445 -22.10 5.60 -5.97
C PRO A 445 -20.62 6.07 -6.05
N ILE A 446 -19.94 6.36 -4.94
CA ILE A 446 -18.52 6.69 -4.92
C ILE A 446 -17.70 5.51 -5.47
N SER A 447 -17.93 4.29 -4.98
CA SER A 447 -17.21 3.10 -5.45
C SER A 447 -17.45 2.84 -6.95
N MET A 448 -18.70 2.98 -7.41
CA MET A 448 -19.04 2.83 -8.83
C MET A 448 -18.42 3.91 -9.72
N LEU A 449 -18.49 5.19 -9.31
CA LEU A 449 -17.97 6.31 -10.09
C LEU A 449 -16.44 6.25 -10.20
N THR A 450 -15.78 6.00 -9.08
CA THR A 450 -14.31 5.99 -9.03
C THR A 450 -13.70 4.80 -9.78
N SER A 451 -14.43 3.69 -9.96
CA SER A 451 -13.99 2.53 -10.73
C SER A 451 -14.12 2.70 -12.26
N ARG A 452 -14.75 3.79 -12.75
CA ARG A 452 -14.98 3.98 -14.20
C ARG A 452 -13.76 4.54 -14.90
N VAL A 453 -13.38 3.93 -16.03
CA VAL A 453 -12.35 4.44 -16.95
C VAL A 453 -12.79 5.75 -17.61
N SER A 454 -14.09 5.90 -17.91
CA SER A 454 -14.64 7.15 -18.46
C SER A 454 -14.46 8.34 -17.50
N ALA A 455 -14.68 8.13 -16.20
CA ALA A 455 -14.43 9.14 -15.17
C ALA A 455 -12.92 9.45 -15.05
N GLY A 456 -12.06 8.44 -15.17
CA GLY A 456 -10.60 8.60 -15.21
C GLY A 456 -10.15 9.39 -16.45
N ARG A 457 -10.73 9.14 -17.62
CA ARG A 457 -10.45 9.92 -18.84
C ARG A 457 -10.91 11.37 -18.71
N TRP A 458 -12.09 11.61 -18.17
CA TRP A 458 -12.58 12.97 -17.90
C TRP A 458 -11.64 13.72 -16.92
N ALA A 459 -11.24 13.08 -15.84
CA ALA A 459 -10.29 13.65 -14.89
C ALA A 459 -8.95 14.00 -15.56
N LYS A 460 -8.46 13.18 -16.49
CA LYS A 460 -7.26 13.47 -17.29
C LYS A 460 -7.39 14.77 -18.08
N THR A 461 -8.56 15.08 -18.65
CA THR A 461 -8.75 16.31 -19.43
C THR A 461 -8.90 17.55 -18.56
N VAL A 462 -9.48 17.44 -17.37
CA VAL A 462 -9.83 18.57 -16.51
C VAL A 462 -8.72 18.91 -15.49
N SER A 463 -8.13 17.91 -14.85
CA SER A 463 -7.25 18.11 -13.70
C SER A 463 -5.92 17.36 -13.77
N TYR A 464 -5.90 16.14 -14.32
CA TYR A 464 -4.74 15.25 -14.31
C TYR A 464 -3.94 15.28 -15.63
N THR A 465 -4.04 16.35 -16.42
CA THR A 465 -3.43 16.47 -17.77
C THR A 465 -1.91 16.43 -17.80
N HIS A 466 -1.23 16.59 -16.67
CA HIS A 466 0.22 16.79 -16.65
C HIS A 466 1.04 15.56 -16.28
N LEU A 467 0.39 14.43 -16.06
CA LEU A 467 1.07 13.14 -15.80
C LEU A 467 1.51 12.41 -17.09
N ARG A 468 1.61 13.13 -18.22
CA ARG A 468 1.81 12.56 -19.56
C ARG A 468 3.16 11.90 -19.82
N ALA A 469 4.20 12.23 -19.08
CA ALA A 469 5.55 11.86 -19.49
C ALA A 469 5.98 10.42 -19.16
N HIS A 470 5.20 9.67 -18.35
CA HIS A 470 5.55 8.31 -17.94
C HIS A 470 4.31 7.43 -17.75
N GLU A 471 3.25 7.65 -18.54
CA GLU A 471 1.96 6.97 -18.32
C GLU A 471 1.84 5.62 -19.04
N THR A 472 2.75 5.26 -19.91
CA THR A 472 2.67 4.00 -20.67
C THR A 472 4.01 3.28 -20.66
N SER A 473 3.94 1.95 -20.56
CA SER A 473 5.07 1.06 -20.87
C SER A 473 5.59 1.20 -22.31
N GLN A 474 4.95 2.00 -23.16
CA GLN A 474 5.38 2.36 -24.50
C GLN A 474 6.49 3.44 -24.50
N ASP A 475 6.68 4.14 -23.39
CA ASP A 475 7.74 5.16 -23.23
C ASP A 475 9.03 4.57 -22.61
N LEU A 476 9.01 3.28 -22.25
CA LEU A 476 10.17 2.46 -21.90
C LEU A 476 10.61 1.67 -23.10
#